data_234c21777869c8717647023589194499
#
_entry.id   234c21777869c8717647023589194499
#
_cell.length_a   1.000
_cell.length_b   1.000
_cell.length_c   1.000
_cell.angle_alpha   90.00
_cell.angle_beta   90.00
_cell.angle_gamma   90.00
#
_symmetry.space_group_name_H-M   'P 1'
#
loop_
_entity.id
_entity.type
_entity.pdbx_description
1 polymer ?
#
loop_
_entity_poly.entity_id
_entity_poly.type
_entity_poly.pdbx_seq_one_letter_code
_entity_poly.pdbx_strand_id
1 'polypeptide(L)'
;MEEEFERLRYDKQAARLELLFASGKARPGLSLEEARRILWMYTSRDVYRMLVHDGGWTADRYQQWLSRTLVEALVASASGG
;
A
#
# COMPACT_ATOMS: atom_id res chain seq x y z
N MET A 1 20.50 4.43 -8.78
CA MET A 1 20.31 5.51 -7.84
C MET A 1 18.94 5.43 -7.20
N GLU A 2 18.73 6.15 -6.13
CA GLU A 2 17.48 6.04 -5.36
C GLU A 2 16.25 6.39 -6.17
N GLU A 3 16.35 7.39 -7.03
CA GLU A 3 15.20 7.80 -7.85
C GLU A 3 14.74 6.69 -8.79
N GLU A 4 15.67 5.91 -9.33
CA GLU A 4 15.32 4.81 -10.22
C GLU A 4 14.65 3.68 -9.45
N PHE A 5 15.13 3.36 -8.25
CA PHE A 5 14.51 2.35 -7.42
C PHE A 5 13.09 2.73 -7.02
N GLU A 6 12.90 3.99 -6.65
CA GLU A 6 11.57 4.45 -6.27
C GLU A 6 10.61 4.43 -7.45
N ARG A 7 11.09 4.82 -8.64
CA ARG A 7 10.27 4.78 -9.83
C ARG A 7 9.87 3.35 -10.19
N LEU A 8 10.83 2.41 -10.14
CA LEU A 8 10.55 1.00 -10.42
C LEU A 8 9.55 0.44 -9.43
N ARG A 9 9.71 0.76 -8.16
CA ARG A 9 8.76 0.33 -7.13
C ARG A 9 7.38 0.89 -7.38
N TYR A 10 7.30 2.17 -7.71
CA TYR A 10 6.05 2.83 -8.02
C TYR A 10 5.35 2.16 -9.21
N ASP A 11 6.11 1.87 -10.27
CA ASP A 11 5.55 1.23 -11.45
C ASP A 11 5.08 -0.19 -11.16
N LYS A 12 5.81 -0.95 -10.38
CA LYS A 12 5.40 -2.30 -9.98
C LYS A 12 4.14 -2.27 -9.13
N GLN A 13 4.04 -1.33 -8.23
CA GLN A 13 2.84 -1.16 -7.41
C GLN A 13 1.65 -0.77 -8.27
N ALA A 14 1.86 0.09 -9.25
CA ALA A 14 0.81 0.50 -10.17
C ALA A 14 0.26 -0.69 -10.95
N ALA A 15 1.13 -1.59 -11.41
CA ALA A 15 0.70 -2.78 -12.15
C ALA A 15 -0.18 -3.68 -11.27
N ARG A 16 0.19 -3.86 -10.01
CA ARG A 16 -0.61 -4.64 -9.06
C ARG A 16 -1.97 -4.00 -8.81
N LEU A 17 -2.00 -2.68 -8.70
CA LEU A 17 -3.26 -1.97 -8.51
C LEU A 17 -4.16 -2.08 -9.72
N GLU A 18 -3.59 -2.03 -10.91
CA GLU A 18 -4.36 -2.19 -12.13
C GLU A 18 -5.06 -3.55 -12.18
N LEU A 19 -4.35 -4.60 -11.74
CA LEU A 19 -4.94 -5.94 -11.63
C LEU A 19 -6.08 -5.97 -10.62
N LEU A 20 -5.90 -5.32 -9.48
CA LEU A 20 -6.93 -5.24 -8.46
C LEU A 20 -8.19 -4.57 -9.01
N PHE A 21 -8.03 -3.45 -9.70
CA PHE A 21 -9.16 -2.73 -10.26
C PHE A 21 -9.83 -3.52 -11.38
N ALA A 22 -9.03 -4.18 -12.22
CA ALA A 22 -9.57 -5.00 -13.29
C ALA A 22 -10.37 -6.19 -12.79
N SER A 23 -10.00 -6.73 -11.61
CA SER A 23 -10.71 -7.86 -11.01
C SER A 23 -12.01 -7.45 -10.32
N GLY A 24 -12.28 -6.16 -10.19
CA GLY A 24 -13.47 -5.66 -9.51
C GLY A 24 -13.43 -5.76 -8.00
N LYS A 25 -12.26 -6.03 -7.44
CA LYS A 25 -12.10 -6.17 -5.98
C LYS A 25 -11.62 -4.90 -5.29
N ALA A 26 -11.44 -3.82 -6.03
CA ALA A 26 -11.05 -2.55 -5.44
C ALA A 26 -12.20 -1.95 -4.64
N ARG A 27 -11.86 -1.18 -3.63
CA ARG A 27 -12.85 -0.55 -2.77
C ARG A 27 -13.74 0.39 -3.58
N PRO A 28 -15.07 0.31 -3.42
CA PRO A 28 -15.99 1.21 -4.15
C PRO A 28 -15.69 2.67 -3.84
N GLY A 29 -15.73 3.49 -4.88
CA GLY A 29 -15.46 4.92 -4.75
C GLY A 29 -14.00 5.30 -4.77
N LEU A 30 -13.11 4.33 -4.77
CA LEU A 30 -11.66 4.57 -4.81
C LEU A 30 -11.19 4.61 -6.27
N SER A 31 -10.52 5.70 -6.64
CA SER A 31 -9.93 5.78 -7.98
C SER A 31 -8.55 5.12 -7.99
N LEU A 32 -8.10 4.73 -9.18
CA LEU A 32 -6.78 4.15 -9.33
C LEU A 32 -5.69 5.14 -8.90
N GLU A 33 -5.88 6.40 -9.21
CA GLU A 33 -4.91 7.43 -8.82
C GLU A 33 -4.82 7.57 -7.31
N GLU A 34 -5.95 7.58 -6.62
CA GLU A 34 -5.94 7.62 -5.15
C GLU A 34 -5.28 6.39 -4.56
N ALA A 35 -5.58 5.22 -5.12
CA ALA A 35 -4.99 3.97 -4.66
C ALA A 35 -3.46 3.99 -4.80
N ARG A 36 -2.96 4.53 -5.91
CA ARG A 36 -1.52 4.65 -6.12
C ARG A 36 -0.87 5.54 -5.07
N ARG A 37 -1.50 6.66 -4.74
CA ARG A 37 -1.00 7.57 -3.72
C ARG A 37 -1.01 6.93 -2.34
N ILE A 38 -2.08 6.23 -2.01
CA ILE A 38 -2.20 5.55 -0.72
C ILE A 38 -1.11 4.50 -0.57
N LEU A 39 -0.96 3.65 -1.58
CA LEU A 39 0.06 2.60 -1.53
C LEU A 39 1.46 3.19 -1.43
N TRP A 40 1.74 4.23 -2.20
CA TRP A 40 3.03 4.89 -2.18
C TRP A 40 3.34 5.47 -0.79
N MET A 41 2.36 6.13 -0.20
CA MET A 41 2.52 6.75 1.12
C MET A 41 2.81 5.70 2.19
N TYR A 42 2.01 4.64 2.25
CA TYR A 42 2.17 3.63 3.30
C TYR A 42 3.45 2.81 3.16
N THR A 43 3.98 2.68 1.95
CA THR A 43 5.21 1.93 1.73
C THR A 43 6.45 2.82 1.70
N SER A 44 6.33 4.09 2.06
CA SER A 44 7.46 5.00 2.06
C SER A 44 8.45 4.68 3.17
N ARG A 45 9.69 5.12 2.97
CA ARG A 45 10.74 4.96 3.98
C ARG A 45 10.41 5.73 5.25
N ASP A 46 9.72 6.84 5.11
CA ASP A 46 9.37 7.67 6.26
C ASP A 46 8.43 6.93 7.20
N VAL A 47 7.44 6.24 6.66
CA VAL A 47 6.52 5.46 7.48
C VAL A 47 7.27 4.33 8.17
N TYR A 48 8.12 3.61 7.44
CA TYR A 48 8.94 2.54 8.02
C TYR A 48 9.79 3.08 9.18
N ARG A 49 10.46 4.19 8.95
CA ARG A 49 11.32 4.78 9.98
C ARG A 49 10.53 5.17 11.22
N MET A 50 9.37 5.79 11.02
CA MET A 50 8.56 6.24 12.15
C MET A 50 8.08 5.08 13.01
N LEU A 51 7.74 3.96 12.40
CA LEU A 51 7.20 2.82 13.14
C LEU A 51 8.28 1.90 13.67
N VAL A 52 9.27 1.57 12.85
CA VAL A 52 10.29 0.60 13.25
C VAL A 52 11.42 1.26 14.03
N HIS A 53 11.99 2.32 13.51
CA HIS A 53 13.12 2.97 14.19
C HIS A 53 12.67 3.81 15.38
N ASP A 54 11.74 4.71 15.16
CA ASP A 54 11.30 5.61 16.23
C ASP A 54 10.31 4.94 17.17
N GLY A 55 9.39 4.15 16.63
CA GLY A 55 8.35 3.49 17.40
C GLY A 55 8.73 2.15 18.02
N GLY A 56 9.89 1.62 17.65
CA GLY A 56 10.37 0.36 18.23
C GLY A 56 9.64 -0.89 17.75
N TRP A 57 8.90 -0.81 16.64
CA TRP A 57 8.20 -1.98 16.11
C TRP A 57 9.19 -2.96 15.49
N THR A 58 8.89 -4.26 15.59
CA THR A 58 9.62 -5.26 14.82
C THR A 58 9.24 -5.19 13.36
N ALA A 59 10.11 -5.71 12.47
CA ALA A 59 9.82 -5.76 11.05
C ALA A 59 8.56 -6.59 10.78
N ASP A 60 8.36 -7.69 11.51
CA ASP A 60 7.19 -8.54 11.36
C ASP A 60 5.91 -7.78 11.71
N ARG A 61 5.93 -7.05 12.81
CA ARG A 61 4.77 -6.25 13.21
C ARG A 61 4.45 -5.18 12.18
N TYR A 62 5.48 -4.53 11.65
CA TYR A 62 5.31 -3.54 10.61
C TYR A 62 4.64 -4.14 9.37
N GLN A 63 5.11 -5.31 8.94
CA GLN A 63 4.54 -5.95 7.76
C GLN A 63 3.09 -6.36 7.96
N GLN A 64 2.77 -6.91 9.12
CA GLN A 64 1.40 -7.29 9.43
C GLN A 64 0.47 -6.09 9.45
N TRP A 65 0.91 -5.02 10.08
CA TRP A 65 0.14 -3.79 10.11
C TRP A 65 -0.06 -3.22 8.70
N LEU A 66 1.02 -3.19 7.92
CA LEU A 66 0.98 -2.63 6.57
C LEU A 66 0.04 -3.43 5.68
N SER A 67 0.13 -4.75 5.70
CA SER A 67 -0.74 -5.60 4.90
C SER A 67 -2.21 -5.37 5.25
N ARG A 68 -2.54 -5.37 6.54
CA ARG A 68 -3.90 -5.15 6.99
C ARG A 68 -4.41 -3.79 6.58
N THR A 69 -3.58 -2.76 6.79
CA THR A 69 -3.96 -1.39 6.48
C THR A 69 -4.21 -1.21 4.98
N LEU A 70 -3.34 -1.79 4.15
CA LEU A 70 -3.51 -1.68 2.71
C LEU A 70 -4.75 -2.43 2.21
N VAL A 71 -5.02 -3.61 2.77
CA VAL A 71 -6.22 -4.35 2.42
C VAL A 71 -7.47 -3.54 2.77
N GLU A 72 -7.51 -2.98 3.97
CA GLU A 72 -8.65 -2.18 4.39
C GLU A 72 -8.84 -0.92 3.57
N ALA A 73 -7.73 -0.31 3.13
CA ALA A 73 -7.80 0.94 2.39
C ALA A 73 -8.11 0.74 0.91
N LEU A 74 -7.68 -0.37 0.32
CA LEU A 74 -7.70 -0.54 -1.12
C LEU A 74 -8.69 -1.60 -1.61
N VAL A 75 -9.00 -2.59 -0.80
CA VAL A 75 -9.80 -3.74 -1.21
C VAL A 75 -11.21 -3.63 -0.64
N ALA A 76 -12.19 -4.02 -1.47
CA ALA A 76 -13.58 -4.06 -1.02
C ALA A 76 -13.73 -5.02 0.15
N SER A 77 -14.58 -4.68 1.11
CA SER A 77 -14.80 -5.51 2.28
C SER A 77 -15.44 -6.83 1.88
N ALA A 78 -14.79 -7.94 2.24
CA ALA A 78 -15.31 -9.26 1.93
C ALA A 78 -16.49 -9.62 2.81
N SER A 79 -16.65 -8.94 3.93
CA SER A 79 -17.74 -9.23 4.87
C SER A 79 -19.08 -8.63 4.46
N GLY A 80 -19.11 -7.97 3.33
CA GLY A 80 -20.35 -7.40 2.84
C GLY A 80 -20.85 -6.21 3.61
N GLY A 81 -20.00 -5.68 4.33
CA GLY A 81 -20.36 -4.48 5.09
C GLY A 81 -20.37 -4.63 6.44
#